data_9d7b1938465fe7a0fcb7d5bc1d2d9d9d
#
_entry.id   9d7b1938465fe7a0fcb7d5bc1d2d9d9d
#
_cell.length_a   1.000
_cell.length_b   1.000
_cell.length_c   1.000
_cell.angle_alpha   90.00
_cell.angle_beta   90.00
_cell.angle_gamma   90.00
#
_symmetry.space_group_name_H-M   'P 1'
#
loop_
_entity.id
_entity.type
_entity.pdbx_description
1 polymer ?
#
loop_
_entity_poly.entity_id
_entity_poly.type
_entity_poly.pdbx_seq_one_letter_code
_entity_poly.pdbx_strand_id
1 'polypeptide(L)'
;REFADIGDYFDRPYKTYSSGMKGRVSFGLSLAFKFDVYLLDEVIAKGDIGFKAKCKEAIKNLKKNSSFIIASHNFPFLKANIDKAYILYNKGIKEYYDIPLAHSISTEILTKKFKGEFKPD
;
A
#
# COMPACT_ATOMS: atom_id res chain seq x y z
N ARG A 1 -2.66 -6.13 -20.01
CA ARG A 1 -4.09 -6.21 -20.33
C ARG A 1 -4.82 -7.16 -19.38
N GLU A 2 -4.44 -8.42 -19.30
CA GLU A 2 -5.06 -9.44 -18.43
C GLU A 2 -5.14 -9.05 -16.95
N PHE A 3 -4.07 -8.47 -16.42
CA PHE A 3 -4.03 -8.08 -15.01
C PHE A 3 -5.06 -7.00 -14.66
N ALA A 4 -5.19 -5.98 -15.53
CA ALA A 4 -6.09 -4.86 -15.29
C ALA A 4 -7.57 -5.26 -15.36
N ASP A 5 -7.90 -6.25 -16.17
CA ASP A 5 -9.23 -6.86 -16.29
C ASP A 5 -10.35 -5.80 -16.40
N ILE A 6 -10.22 -4.91 -17.41
CA ILE A 6 -11.16 -3.84 -17.71
C ILE A 6 -11.89 -4.06 -19.04
N GLY A 7 -11.75 -5.26 -19.63
CA GLY A 7 -12.43 -5.66 -20.86
C GLY A 7 -12.15 -4.71 -22.04
N ASP A 8 -13.20 -4.43 -22.82
CA ASP A 8 -13.12 -3.59 -24.02
C ASP A 8 -12.76 -2.13 -23.74
N TYR A 9 -12.83 -1.70 -22.48
CA TYR A 9 -12.38 -0.35 -22.11
C TYR A 9 -10.87 -0.17 -22.29
N PHE A 10 -10.09 -1.26 -22.31
CA PHE A 10 -8.65 -1.18 -22.46
C PHE A 10 -8.22 -0.46 -23.74
N ASP A 11 -9.00 -0.59 -24.82
CA ASP A 11 -8.73 0.02 -26.12
C ASP A 11 -9.34 1.44 -26.26
N ARG A 12 -9.99 1.95 -25.20
CA ARG A 12 -10.55 3.30 -25.18
C ARG A 12 -9.56 4.32 -24.59
N PRO A 13 -9.72 5.61 -24.88
CA PRO A 13 -8.87 6.64 -24.30
C PRO A 13 -8.89 6.60 -22.76
N TYR A 14 -7.72 6.68 -22.12
CA TYR A 14 -7.54 6.63 -20.65
C TYR A 14 -8.43 7.63 -19.89
N LYS A 15 -8.73 8.80 -20.49
CA LYS A 15 -9.62 9.80 -19.92
C LYS A 15 -11.04 9.28 -19.67
N THR A 16 -11.48 8.25 -20.38
CA THR A 16 -12.82 7.65 -20.25
C THR A 16 -12.88 6.60 -19.14
N TYR A 17 -11.75 6.24 -18.52
CA TYR A 17 -11.71 5.23 -17.48
C TYR A 17 -12.28 5.77 -16.17
N SER A 18 -13.02 4.91 -15.46
CA SER A 18 -13.39 5.18 -14.07
C SER A 18 -12.15 5.22 -13.18
N SER A 19 -12.28 5.77 -11.97
CA SER A 19 -11.17 5.79 -11.00
C SER A 19 -10.66 4.38 -10.67
N GLY A 20 -11.56 3.40 -10.58
CA GLY A 20 -11.21 1.98 -10.37
C GLY A 20 -10.43 1.40 -11.54
N MET A 21 -10.88 1.64 -12.79
CA MET A 21 -10.17 1.21 -14.00
C MET A 21 -8.78 1.83 -14.10
N LYS A 22 -8.66 3.12 -13.80
CA LYS A 22 -7.37 3.83 -13.75
C LYS A 22 -6.42 3.17 -12.75
N GLY A 23 -6.89 2.87 -11.54
CA GLY A 23 -6.11 2.18 -10.52
C GLY A 23 -5.64 0.79 -10.96
N ARG A 24 -6.53 0.00 -11.58
CA ARG A 24 -6.21 -1.32 -12.11
C ARG A 24 -5.12 -1.28 -13.20
N VAL A 25 -5.27 -0.36 -14.15
CA VAL A 25 -4.30 -0.20 -15.24
C VAL A 25 -2.96 0.31 -14.71
N SER A 26 -2.97 1.33 -13.84
CA SER A 26 -1.73 1.88 -13.26
C SER A 26 -0.98 0.83 -12.43
N PHE A 27 -1.68 0.05 -11.63
CA PHE A 27 -1.06 -1.03 -10.86
C PHE A 27 -0.52 -2.12 -11.78
N GLY A 28 -1.30 -2.56 -12.79
CA GLY A 28 -0.83 -3.53 -13.78
C GLY A 28 0.38 -3.05 -14.57
N LEU A 29 0.44 -1.75 -14.87
CA LEU A 29 1.60 -1.15 -15.55
C LEU A 29 2.84 -1.17 -14.65
N SER A 30 2.70 -0.84 -13.37
CA SER A 30 3.83 -0.89 -12.43
C SER A 30 4.39 -2.32 -12.25
N LEU A 31 3.56 -3.36 -12.44
CA LEU A 31 4.01 -4.76 -12.43
C LEU A 31 4.74 -5.19 -13.70
N ALA A 32 4.56 -4.48 -14.81
CA ALA A 32 5.22 -4.78 -16.08
C ALA A 32 6.72 -4.45 -16.07
N PHE A 33 7.15 -3.63 -15.12
CA PHE A 33 8.55 -3.23 -14.95
C PHE A 33 9.10 -3.85 -13.66
N LYS A 34 10.40 -4.14 -13.64
CA LYS A 34 11.10 -4.58 -12.44
C LYS A 34 11.79 -3.39 -11.80
N PHE A 35 11.47 -3.15 -10.54
CA PHE A 35 12.08 -2.11 -9.71
C PHE A 35 12.71 -2.74 -8.46
N ASP A 36 13.77 -2.15 -7.95
CA ASP A 36 14.35 -2.54 -6.67
C ASP A 36 13.44 -2.17 -5.50
N VAL A 37 12.72 -1.05 -5.64
CA VAL A 37 11.80 -0.52 -4.62
C VAL A 37 10.46 -0.11 -5.26
N TYR A 38 9.36 -0.58 -4.68
CA TYR A 38 8.00 -0.16 -5.02
C TYR A 38 7.41 0.72 -3.93
N LEU A 39 6.80 1.83 -4.34
CA LEU A 39 6.04 2.70 -3.46
C LEU A 39 4.55 2.42 -3.65
N LEU A 40 3.87 2.02 -2.58
CA LEU A 40 2.44 1.72 -2.59
C LEU A 40 1.70 2.67 -1.65
N ASP A 41 0.83 3.50 -2.22
CA ASP A 41 -0.03 4.42 -1.47
C ASP A 41 -1.50 4.02 -1.67
N GLU A 42 -2.13 3.46 -0.65
CA GLU A 42 -3.56 3.07 -0.52
C GLU A 42 -4.24 2.42 -1.75
N VAL A 43 -3.58 2.38 -2.90
CA VAL A 43 -4.14 1.99 -4.21
C VAL A 43 -4.74 0.58 -4.21
N ILE A 44 -4.21 -0.30 -3.34
CA ILE A 44 -4.64 -1.71 -3.26
C ILE A 44 -5.98 -1.84 -2.51
N ALA A 45 -6.37 -0.81 -1.75
CA ALA A 45 -7.64 -0.81 -1.04
C ALA A 45 -8.86 -0.60 -1.97
N LYS A 46 -8.64 -0.03 -3.16
CA LYS A 46 -9.68 0.25 -4.15
C LYS A 46 -9.79 -0.89 -5.16
N GLY A 47 -10.95 -1.51 -5.24
CA GLY A 47 -11.23 -2.60 -6.17
C GLY A 47 -12.12 -3.66 -5.54
N ASP A 48 -12.69 -4.52 -6.39
CA ASP A 48 -13.44 -5.68 -5.93
C ASP A 48 -12.53 -6.76 -5.30
N ILE A 49 -13.16 -7.77 -4.73
CA ILE A 49 -12.48 -8.86 -4.01
C ILE A 49 -11.50 -9.61 -4.93
N GLY A 50 -11.89 -9.83 -6.18
CA GLY A 50 -11.06 -10.55 -7.16
C GLY A 50 -9.78 -9.77 -7.51
N PHE A 51 -9.91 -8.47 -7.75
CA PHE A 51 -8.74 -7.63 -8.04
C PHE A 51 -7.81 -7.49 -6.84
N LYS A 52 -8.37 -7.38 -5.62
CA LYS A 52 -7.57 -7.37 -4.39
C LYS A 52 -6.77 -8.66 -4.19
N ALA A 53 -7.34 -9.80 -4.53
CA ALA A 53 -6.64 -11.08 -4.48
C ALA A 53 -5.48 -11.13 -5.49
N LYS A 54 -5.70 -10.70 -6.74
CA LYS A 54 -4.66 -10.58 -7.77
C LYS A 54 -3.51 -9.66 -7.33
N CYS A 55 -3.83 -8.50 -6.75
CA CYS A 55 -2.81 -7.56 -6.24
C CYS A 55 -1.99 -8.18 -5.10
N LYS A 56 -2.64 -8.86 -4.17
CA LYS A 56 -1.98 -9.51 -3.03
C LYS A 56 -0.99 -10.58 -3.50
N GLU A 57 -1.39 -11.39 -4.46
CA GLU A 57 -0.52 -12.43 -5.04
C GLU A 57 0.67 -11.81 -5.79
N ALA A 58 0.42 -10.78 -6.60
CA ALA A 58 1.47 -10.06 -7.31
C ALA A 58 2.52 -9.47 -6.36
N ILE A 59 2.08 -8.79 -5.28
CA ILE A 59 2.97 -8.26 -4.25
C ILE A 59 3.79 -9.38 -3.59
N LYS A 60 3.16 -10.50 -3.23
CA LYS A 60 3.85 -11.65 -2.64
C LYS A 60 4.98 -12.17 -3.55
N ASN A 61 4.76 -12.19 -4.85
CA ASN A 61 5.76 -12.61 -5.82
C ASN A 61 6.89 -11.60 -5.98
N LEU A 62 6.57 -10.31 -6.04
CA LEU A 62 7.55 -9.23 -6.15
C LEU A 62 8.44 -9.11 -4.89
N LYS A 63 7.89 -9.35 -3.70
CA LYS A 63 8.64 -9.32 -2.43
C LYS A 63 9.85 -10.27 -2.38
N LYS A 64 9.92 -11.23 -3.28
CA LYS A 64 11.08 -12.13 -3.38
C LYS A 64 12.35 -11.43 -3.87
N ASN A 65 12.21 -10.37 -4.66
CA ASN A 65 13.30 -9.70 -5.36
C ASN A 65 13.28 -8.17 -5.25
N SER A 66 12.32 -7.60 -4.54
CA SER A 66 12.14 -6.14 -4.44
C SER A 66 11.70 -5.74 -3.05
N SER A 67 12.04 -4.53 -2.65
CA SER A 67 11.59 -3.90 -1.41
C SER A 67 10.31 -3.10 -1.63
N PHE A 68 9.55 -2.87 -0.55
CA PHE A 68 8.30 -2.12 -0.59
C PHE A 68 8.27 -1.06 0.50
N ILE A 69 7.84 0.14 0.13
CA ILE A 69 7.41 1.18 1.06
C ILE A 69 5.90 1.33 0.89
N ILE A 70 5.14 1.08 1.95
CA ILE A 70 3.69 1.02 1.90
C ILE A 70 3.11 2.07 2.85
N ALA A 71 2.30 2.99 2.32
CA ALA A 71 1.47 3.88 3.10
C ALA A 71 0.02 3.39 3.04
N SER A 72 -0.55 2.99 4.17
CA SER A 72 -1.93 2.46 4.22
C SER A 72 -2.54 2.58 5.61
N HIS A 73 -3.85 2.77 5.66
CA HIS A 73 -4.65 2.67 6.88
C HIS A 73 -5.23 1.26 7.12
N ASN A 74 -4.99 0.32 6.21
CA ASN A 74 -5.46 -1.06 6.34
C ASN A 74 -4.49 -1.88 7.18
N PHE A 75 -4.67 -1.85 8.51
CA PHE A 75 -3.79 -2.56 9.43
C PHE A 75 -3.67 -4.07 9.19
N PRO A 76 -4.75 -4.83 8.91
CA PRO A 76 -4.62 -6.24 8.56
C PRO A 76 -3.71 -6.49 7.35
N PHE A 77 -3.78 -5.62 6.35
CA PHE A 77 -2.90 -5.68 5.19
C PHE A 77 -1.45 -5.35 5.55
N LEU A 78 -1.22 -4.29 6.32
CA LEU A 78 0.11 -3.92 6.79
C LEU A 78 0.73 -5.05 7.62
N LYS A 79 0.02 -5.56 8.63
CA LYS A 79 0.49 -6.64 9.51
C LYS A 79 0.93 -7.90 8.73
N ALA A 80 0.25 -8.20 7.63
CA ALA A 80 0.56 -9.37 6.81
C ALA A 80 1.72 -9.14 5.82
N ASN A 81 2.12 -7.89 5.57
CA ASN A 81 3.00 -7.56 4.45
C ASN A 81 4.25 -6.75 4.79
N ILE A 82 4.39 -6.21 6.00
CA ILE A 82 5.54 -5.40 6.39
C ILE A 82 6.35 -6.07 7.49
N ASP A 83 7.65 -5.82 7.50
CA ASP A 83 8.59 -6.32 8.48
C ASP A 83 8.90 -5.25 9.54
N LYS A 84 8.72 -3.97 9.17
CA LYS A 84 8.88 -2.82 10.04
C LYS A 84 7.97 -1.67 9.66
N ALA A 85 7.64 -0.81 10.60
CA ALA A 85 6.81 0.36 10.39
C ALA A 85 7.54 1.65 10.78
N TYR A 86 7.23 2.72 10.07
CA TYR A 86 7.65 4.07 10.41
C TYR A 86 6.44 4.91 10.75
N ILE A 87 6.48 5.57 11.90
CA ILE A 87 5.46 6.54 12.30
C ILE A 87 6.06 7.94 12.16
N LEU A 88 5.37 8.79 11.39
CA LEU A 88 5.71 10.20 11.23
C LEU A 88 4.79 11.01 12.14
N TYR A 89 5.36 11.72 13.09
CA TYR A 89 4.61 12.55 14.02
C TYR A 89 5.47 13.73 14.49
N ASN A 90 4.86 14.91 14.61
CA ASN A 90 5.49 16.12 15.17
C ASN A 90 6.89 16.42 14.58
N LYS A 91 7.03 16.37 13.26
CA LYS A 91 8.26 16.56 12.48
C LYS A 91 9.36 15.51 12.75
N GLY A 92 9.04 14.43 13.45
CA GLY A 92 9.93 13.30 13.69
C GLY A 92 9.46 12.04 12.94
N ILE A 93 10.38 11.10 12.80
CA ILE A 93 10.11 9.75 12.29
C ILE A 93 10.66 8.76 13.29
N LYS A 94 9.93 7.68 13.53
CA LYS A 94 10.38 6.60 14.42
C LYS A 94 10.09 5.24 13.84
N GLU A 95 11.08 4.37 13.93
CA GLU A 95 11.01 2.99 13.44
C GLU A 95 10.46 2.04 14.52
N TYR A 96 9.66 1.07 14.09
CA TYR A 96 9.08 0.03 14.93
C TYR A 96 9.15 -1.33 14.23
N TYR A 97 9.61 -2.34 14.92
CA TYR A 97 9.59 -3.74 14.50
C TYR A 97 8.37 -4.48 15.07
N ASP A 98 7.83 -4.01 16.18
CA ASP A 98 6.55 -4.48 16.73
C ASP A 98 5.40 -3.77 16.01
N ILE A 99 4.86 -4.42 15.00
CA ILE A 99 3.79 -3.85 14.16
C ILE A 99 2.49 -3.60 14.93
N PRO A 100 2.01 -4.51 15.82
CA PRO A 100 0.91 -4.23 16.73
C PRO A 100 1.11 -2.99 17.60
N LEU A 101 2.29 -2.82 18.19
CA LEU A 101 2.63 -1.64 18.98
C LEU A 101 2.62 -0.37 18.13
N ALA A 102 3.22 -0.40 16.95
CA ALA A 102 3.21 0.73 16.02
C ALA A 102 1.78 1.15 15.66
N HIS A 103 0.88 0.18 15.44
CA HIS A 103 -0.53 0.46 15.16
C HIS A 103 -1.24 1.11 16.36
N SER A 104 -1.01 0.62 17.59
CA SER A 104 -1.57 1.21 18.80
C SER A 104 -1.15 2.67 18.95
N ILE A 105 0.15 2.95 18.83
CA ILE A 105 0.70 4.31 18.92
C ILE A 105 0.13 5.20 17.80
N SER A 106 0.06 4.71 16.57
CA SER A 106 -0.54 5.46 15.46
C SER A 106 -2.00 5.81 15.72
N THR A 107 -2.78 4.89 16.29
CA THR A 107 -4.18 5.11 16.65
C THR A 107 -4.30 6.14 17.77
N GLU A 108 -3.44 6.10 18.78
CA GLU A 108 -3.43 7.10 19.87
C GLU A 108 -3.09 8.49 19.34
N ILE A 109 -2.12 8.61 18.43
CA ILE A 109 -1.77 9.87 17.78
C ILE A 109 -2.98 10.43 17.00
N LEU A 110 -3.61 9.61 16.15
CA LEU A 110 -4.76 10.02 15.35
C LEU A 110 -5.97 10.43 16.20
N THR A 111 -6.16 9.79 17.34
CA THR A 111 -7.26 10.12 18.28
C THR A 111 -6.88 11.21 19.28
N LYS A 112 -5.71 11.83 19.17
CA LYS A 112 -5.14 12.83 20.08
C LYS A 112 -5.04 12.34 21.56
N LYS A 113 -4.93 11.03 21.75
CA LYS A 113 -4.77 10.39 23.08
C LYS A 113 -3.30 10.12 23.42
N PHE A 114 -2.40 10.28 22.47
CA PHE A 114 -0.98 10.02 22.65
C PHE A 114 -0.38 11.05 23.61
N LYS A 115 0.13 10.57 24.77
CA LYS A 115 0.79 11.37 25.81
C LYS A 115 2.30 11.10 25.91
N GLY A 116 2.82 10.21 25.05
CA GLY A 116 4.23 9.84 25.05
C GLY A 116 5.13 10.90 24.42
N GLU A 117 6.41 10.87 24.78
CA GLU A 117 7.43 11.62 24.02
C GLU A 117 7.77 10.86 22.73
N PHE A 118 7.53 11.51 21.61
CA PHE A 118 8.00 11.03 20.31
C PHE A 118 9.41 11.60 20.10
N LYS A 119 10.42 10.89 20.62
CA LYS A 119 11.82 11.24 20.35
C LYS A 119 12.17 10.65 18.98
N PRO A 120 12.53 11.47 18.00
CA PRO A 120 13.12 10.96 16.77
C PRO A 120 14.45 10.28 17.11
N ASP A 121 14.70 9.17 16.45
CA ASP A 121 15.99 8.49 16.50
C ASP A 121 17.06 9.32 15.83
#